data_89ba553f77f5d97f38916e70b5f3f10c
#
_entry.id   89ba553f77f5d97f38916e70b5f3f10c
#
_cell.length_a   1.000
_cell.length_b   1.000
_cell.length_c   1.000
_cell.angle_alpha   90.00
_cell.angle_beta   90.00
_cell.angle_gamma   90.00
#
_symmetry.space_group_name_H-M   'P 1'
#
loop_
_entity.id
_entity.type
_entity.pdbx_description
1 polymer ?
#
loop_
_entity_poly.entity_id
_entity_poly.type
_entity_poly.pdbx_seq_one_letter_code
_entity_poly.pdbx_strand_id
1 'polypeptide(L)'
;MSNSSSSSFVIVGFEYKGDVKQFRDIVFENFDVSEKYQKEIDKYVNDEYESYSAYYELCSILEKNGIDSIRDDKILIGKKLVDMDSDDSYVPDSEHDIDQLVQTVRDIRSKLNIETPIKIYTGTEQC
;
A
#
# COMPACT_ATOMS: atom_id res chain seq x y z
N MET A 1 24.03 -10.02 -14.66
CA MET A 1 22.97 -10.29 -13.71
C MET A 1 22.44 -8.99 -13.13
N SER A 2 21.16 -8.89 -12.98
CA SER A 2 20.57 -7.70 -12.39
C SER A 2 20.81 -7.65 -10.90
N ASN A 3 21.16 -6.49 -10.40
CA ASN A 3 21.31 -6.25 -8.98
C ASN A 3 20.13 -5.50 -8.39
N SER A 4 19.10 -5.26 -9.19
CA SER A 4 17.92 -4.58 -8.68
C SER A 4 17.16 -5.50 -7.74
N SER A 5 16.71 -4.93 -6.64
CA SER A 5 15.84 -5.63 -5.72
C SER A 5 14.46 -5.74 -6.33
N SER A 6 13.87 -6.92 -6.23
CA SER A 6 12.49 -7.11 -6.64
C SER A 6 11.85 -8.13 -5.71
N SER A 7 10.55 -7.99 -5.52
CA SER A 7 9.76 -8.87 -4.66
C SER A 7 8.53 -9.33 -5.41
N SER A 8 8.25 -10.62 -5.35
CA SER A 8 6.97 -11.13 -5.84
C SER A 8 5.93 -10.97 -4.77
N PHE A 9 4.73 -10.60 -5.16
CA PHE A 9 3.64 -10.38 -4.19
C PHE A 9 2.35 -11.01 -4.66
N VAL A 10 1.51 -11.32 -3.68
CA VAL A 10 0.08 -11.61 -3.88
C VAL A 10 -0.64 -10.76 -2.84
N ILE A 11 -1.54 -9.90 -3.28
CA ILE A 11 -2.30 -9.04 -2.38
C ILE A 11 -3.79 -9.13 -2.71
N VAL A 12 -4.61 -9.22 -1.67
CA VAL A 12 -6.06 -9.04 -1.78
C VAL A 12 -6.33 -7.60 -1.37
N GLY A 13 -6.88 -6.82 -2.28
CA GLY A 13 -7.03 -5.40 -2.00
C GLY A 13 -7.74 -4.66 -3.11
N PHE A 14 -7.56 -3.37 -3.11
CA PHE A 14 -8.22 -2.47 -4.04
C PHE A 14 -7.24 -1.40 -4.50
N GLU A 15 -7.51 -0.84 -5.66
CA GLU A 15 -6.65 0.16 -6.27
C GLU A 15 -7.07 1.57 -5.81
N TYR A 16 -6.08 2.39 -5.46
CA TYR A 16 -6.29 3.81 -5.26
C TYR A 16 -6.06 4.52 -6.60
N LYS A 17 -7.05 5.26 -7.07
CA LYS A 17 -7.01 5.93 -8.38
C LYS A 17 -7.00 7.46 -8.32
N GLY A 18 -7.03 8.04 -7.13
CA GLY A 18 -7.01 9.50 -6.99
C GLY A 18 -5.61 10.09 -7.13
N ASP A 19 -5.49 11.36 -6.85
CA ASP A 19 -4.19 12.03 -6.85
C ASP A 19 -3.54 11.97 -5.46
N VAL A 20 -2.32 12.48 -5.36
CA VAL A 20 -1.54 12.42 -4.13
C VAL A 20 -2.15 13.31 -3.03
N LYS A 21 -2.78 14.41 -3.40
CA LYS A 21 -3.41 15.31 -2.42
C LYS A 21 -4.61 14.66 -1.76
N GLN A 22 -5.43 13.96 -2.55
CA GLN A 22 -6.55 13.19 -2.02
C GLN A 22 -6.07 12.06 -1.13
N PHE A 23 -5.01 11.39 -1.52
CA PHE A 23 -4.43 10.31 -0.72
C PHE A 23 -3.93 10.83 0.63
N ARG A 24 -3.25 11.96 0.61
CA ARG A 24 -2.79 12.63 1.83
C ARG A 24 -3.97 12.93 2.77
N ASP A 25 -5.06 13.47 2.24
CA ASP A 25 -6.23 13.78 3.04
C ASP A 25 -6.85 12.52 3.65
N ILE A 26 -6.95 11.45 2.88
CA ILE A 26 -7.47 10.16 3.36
C ILE A 26 -6.62 9.66 4.53
N VAL A 27 -5.32 9.68 4.39
CA VAL A 27 -4.41 9.15 5.42
C VAL A 27 -4.47 10.01 6.68
N PHE A 28 -4.42 11.33 6.52
CA PHE A 28 -4.39 12.24 7.68
C PHE A 28 -5.72 12.28 8.41
N GLU A 29 -6.83 12.01 7.73
CA GLU A 29 -8.14 11.95 8.38
C GLU A 29 -8.34 10.67 9.19
N ASN A 30 -7.68 9.59 8.81
CA ASN A 30 -7.93 8.27 9.39
C ASN A 30 -6.88 7.79 10.36
N PHE A 31 -5.71 8.43 10.41
CA PHE A 31 -4.60 7.98 11.24
C PHE A 31 -3.95 9.16 11.96
N ASP A 32 -3.44 8.89 13.16
CA ASP A 32 -2.70 9.88 13.90
C ASP A 32 -1.32 10.10 13.28
N VAL A 33 -1.08 11.34 12.85
CA VAL A 33 0.21 11.74 12.30
C VAL A 33 0.60 13.04 12.98
N SER A 34 1.82 13.11 13.51
CA SER A 34 2.28 14.32 14.19
C SER A 34 2.31 15.51 13.22
N GLU A 35 2.07 16.71 13.74
CA GLU A 35 2.09 17.92 12.93
C GLU A 35 3.40 18.08 12.17
N LYS A 36 4.50 17.78 12.83
CA LYS A 36 5.82 17.87 12.22
C LYS A 36 5.94 16.96 11.02
N TYR A 37 5.47 15.71 11.16
CA TYR A 37 5.53 14.74 10.08
C TYR A 37 4.57 15.11 8.95
N GLN A 38 3.38 15.62 9.29
CA GLN A 38 2.45 16.13 8.28
C GLN A 38 3.10 17.22 7.42
N LYS A 39 3.82 18.13 8.04
CA LYS A 39 4.49 19.20 7.31
C LYS A 39 5.58 18.67 6.39
N GLU A 40 6.31 17.66 6.83
CA GLU A 40 7.34 17.03 6.00
C GLU A 40 6.71 16.35 4.78
N ILE A 41 5.62 15.63 4.98
CA ILE A 41 4.90 14.97 3.88
C ILE A 41 4.33 16.02 2.93
N ASP A 42 3.77 17.11 3.45
CA ASP A 42 3.17 18.16 2.64
C ASP A 42 4.19 18.83 1.69
N LYS A 43 5.45 18.89 2.07
CA LYS A 43 6.49 19.39 1.16
C LYS A 43 6.59 18.52 -0.09
N TYR A 44 6.48 17.19 0.07
CA TYR A 44 6.50 16.28 -1.06
C TYR A 44 5.19 16.33 -1.85
N VAL A 45 4.06 16.44 -1.16
CA VAL A 45 2.75 16.49 -1.80
C VAL A 45 2.63 17.72 -2.70
N ASN A 46 3.18 18.83 -2.27
CA ASN A 46 3.11 20.09 -3.02
C ASN A 46 4.19 20.25 -4.09
N ASP A 47 5.11 19.30 -4.18
CA ASP A 47 6.17 19.29 -5.19
C ASP A 47 5.86 18.24 -6.24
N GLU A 48 5.56 18.66 -7.47
CA GLU A 48 5.17 17.75 -8.53
C GLU A 48 6.25 16.71 -8.87
N TYR A 49 7.51 16.99 -8.53
CA TYR A 49 8.61 16.06 -8.79
C TYR A 49 8.85 15.08 -7.65
N GLU A 50 8.15 15.25 -6.54
CA GLU A 50 8.33 14.44 -5.33
C GLU A 50 7.09 13.61 -4.98
N SER A 51 6.20 13.36 -5.93
CA SER A 51 5.01 12.55 -5.70
C SER A 51 5.36 11.15 -5.20
N TYR A 52 6.43 10.57 -5.73
CA TYR A 52 6.87 9.25 -5.29
C TYR A 52 7.23 9.25 -3.81
N SER A 53 7.96 10.27 -3.35
CA SER A 53 8.33 10.40 -1.94
C SER A 53 7.10 10.58 -1.07
N ALA A 54 6.12 11.35 -1.54
CA ALA A 54 4.87 11.54 -0.82
C ALA A 54 4.12 10.21 -0.65
N TYR A 55 3.97 9.46 -1.73
CA TYR A 55 3.30 8.15 -1.65
C TYR A 55 4.06 7.18 -0.75
N TYR A 56 5.38 7.20 -0.81
CA TYR A 56 6.20 6.36 0.06
C TYR A 56 5.88 6.61 1.53
N GLU A 57 5.88 7.87 1.93
CA GLU A 57 5.62 8.24 3.32
C GLU A 57 4.19 7.94 3.74
N LEU A 58 3.23 8.22 2.87
CA LEU A 58 1.82 7.97 3.16
C LEU A 58 1.54 6.46 3.28
N CYS A 59 2.12 5.66 2.41
CA CYS A 59 1.98 4.20 2.49
C CYS A 59 2.67 3.64 3.73
N SER A 60 3.76 4.26 4.18
CA SER A 60 4.41 3.86 5.43
C SER A 60 3.48 4.02 6.63
N ILE A 61 2.66 5.07 6.63
CA ILE A 61 1.67 5.27 7.69
C ILE A 61 0.63 4.14 7.67
N LEU A 62 0.16 3.75 6.48
CA LEU A 62 -0.76 2.63 6.35
C LEU A 62 -0.14 1.36 6.93
N GLU A 63 1.10 1.07 6.57
CA GLU A 63 1.79 -0.15 7.02
C GLU A 63 1.98 -0.17 8.54
N LYS A 64 2.27 0.96 9.14
CA LYS A 64 2.36 1.08 10.59
C LYS A 64 1.03 0.77 11.28
N ASN A 65 -0.07 0.90 10.57
CA ASN A 65 -1.41 0.64 11.07
C ASN A 65 -1.95 -0.72 10.61
N GLY A 66 -1.08 -1.60 10.13
CA GLY A 66 -1.47 -2.95 9.77
C GLY A 66 -2.12 -3.09 8.40
N ILE A 67 -2.02 -2.07 7.56
CA ILE A 67 -2.59 -2.07 6.21
C ILE A 67 -1.44 -2.16 5.22
N ASP A 68 -1.45 -3.21 4.41
CA ASP A 68 -0.40 -3.42 3.41
C ASP A 68 -0.65 -2.60 2.17
N SER A 69 0.42 -2.26 1.47
CA SER A 69 0.34 -1.49 0.24
C SER A 69 1.42 -1.92 -0.74
N ILE A 70 1.12 -1.74 -2.02
CA ILE A 70 2.06 -1.92 -3.12
C ILE A 70 2.11 -0.62 -3.90
N ARG A 71 3.31 -0.13 -4.17
CA ARG A 71 3.55 1.08 -4.95
C ARG A 71 4.36 0.71 -6.18
N ASP A 72 3.67 0.57 -7.28
CA ASP A 72 4.27 0.29 -8.57
C ASP A 72 3.54 1.18 -9.58
N ASP A 73 3.18 0.67 -10.74
CA ASP A 73 2.33 1.42 -11.69
C ASP A 73 1.02 1.84 -11.06
N LYS A 74 0.56 1.06 -10.10
CA LYS A 74 -0.68 1.28 -9.36
C LYS A 74 -0.40 1.34 -7.88
N ILE A 75 -1.26 2.04 -7.16
CA ILE A 75 -1.26 2.00 -5.70
C ILE A 75 -2.31 0.99 -5.28
N LEU A 76 -1.87 -0.09 -4.67
CA LEU A 76 -2.76 -1.17 -4.19
C LEU A 76 -2.74 -1.16 -2.67
N ILE A 77 -3.91 -1.32 -2.06
CA ILE A 77 -4.08 -1.27 -0.61
C ILE A 77 -4.86 -2.51 -0.18
N GLY A 78 -4.41 -3.18 0.85
CA GLY A 78 -5.11 -4.36 1.34
C GLY A 78 -4.27 -5.21 2.27
N LYS A 79 -4.25 -6.52 2.00
CA LYS A 79 -3.48 -7.48 2.79
C LYS A 79 -2.66 -8.36 1.88
N LYS A 80 -1.37 -8.38 2.09
CA LYS A 80 -0.46 -9.24 1.33
C LYS A 80 -0.56 -10.67 1.85
N LEU A 81 -0.63 -11.62 0.93
CA LEU A 81 -0.58 -13.03 1.24
C LEU A 81 0.82 -13.60 1.06
N VAL A 82 1.54 -13.09 0.08
CA VAL A 82 2.91 -13.48 -0.23
C VAL A 82 3.70 -12.22 -0.53
N ASP A 83 4.88 -12.12 0.05
CA ASP A 83 5.80 -11.02 -0.18
C ASP A 83 7.21 -11.60 -0.08
N MET A 84 7.83 -11.91 -1.20
CA MET A 84 9.10 -12.59 -1.26
C MET A 84 10.12 -11.81 -2.08
N ASP A 85 11.34 -11.77 -1.59
CA ASP A 85 12.46 -11.27 -2.38
C ASP A 85 12.76 -12.23 -3.54
N SER A 86 13.25 -11.67 -4.63
CA SER A 86 13.51 -12.43 -5.86
C SER A 86 14.53 -13.55 -5.67
N ASP A 87 15.39 -13.44 -4.68
CA ASP A 87 16.42 -14.45 -4.40
C ASP A 87 15.89 -15.63 -3.60
N ASP A 88 14.70 -15.53 -3.05
CA ASP A 88 14.11 -16.60 -2.27
C ASP A 88 13.45 -17.60 -3.20
N SER A 89 13.90 -18.85 -3.11
CA SER A 89 13.28 -19.94 -3.82
C SER A 89 12.27 -20.71 -2.95
N TYR A 90 12.16 -20.32 -1.69
CA TYR A 90 11.32 -20.99 -0.72
C TYR A 90 10.11 -20.13 -0.37
N VAL A 91 8.93 -20.73 -0.52
CA VAL A 91 7.67 -20.10 -0.09
C VAL A 91 7.20 -20.86 1.14
N PRO A 92 7.16 -20.22 2.31
CA PRO A 92 6.67 -20.90 3.50
C PRO A 92 5.20 -21.26 3.34
N ASP A 93 4.82 -22.41 3.90
CA ASP A 93 3.43 -22.80 3.91
C ASP A 93 2.59 -21.78 4.67
N SER A 94 1.45 -21.45 4.12
CA SER A 94 0.52 -20.53 4.79
C SER A 94 -0.90 -20.88 4.38
N GLU A 95 -1.83 -20.52 5.25
CA GLU A 95 -3.25 -20.65 4.91
C GLU A 95 -3.98 -19.39 5.37
N HIS A 96 -5.05 -19.07 4.66
CA HIS A 96 -5.81 -17.86 4.91
C HIS A 96 -7.29 -18.15 4.85
N ASP A 97 -8.02 -17.68 5.86
CA ASP A 97 -9.47 -17.73 5.85
C ASP A 97 -9.97 -16.66 4.88
N ILE A 98 -10.52 -17.08 3.75
CA ILE A 98 -10.95 -16.18 2.67
C ILE A 98 -12.04 -15.24 3.14
N ASP A 99 -13.01 -15.73 3.89
CA ASP A 99 -14.12 -14.88 4.35
C ASP A 99 -13.61 -13.78 5.29
N GLN A 100 -12.75 -14.13 6.21
CA GLN A 100 -12.17 -13.18 7.14
C GLN A 100 -11.28 -12.18 6.42
N LEU A 101 -10.49 -12.66 5.48
CA LEU A 101 -9.57 -11.83 4.70
C LEU A 101 -10.34 -10.77 3.90
N VAL A 102 -11.38 -11.21 3.18
CA VAL A 102 -12.20 -10.29 2.39
C VAL A 102 -12.90 -9.28 3.30
N GLN A 103 -13.39 -9.72 4.45
CA GLN A 103 -14.04 -8.81 5.38
C GLN A 103 -13.06 -7.77 5.91
N THR A 104 -11.83 -8.18 6.24
CA THR A 104 -10.78 -7.25 6.67
C THR A 104 -10.51 -6.19 5.60
N VAL A 105 -10.38 -6.62 4.34
CA VAL A 105 -10.12 -5.70 3.24
C VAL A 105 -11.30 -4.77 3.00
N ARG A 106 -12.53 -5.28 3.13
CA ARG A 106 -13.73 -4.44 3.03
C ARG A 106 -13.77 -3.37 4.12
N ASP A 107 -13.38 -3.73 5.34
CA ASP A 107 -13.34 -2.80 6.46
C ASP A 107 -12.31 -1.70 6.20
N ILE A 108 -11.14 -2.07 5.67
CA ILE A 108 -10.10 -1.11 5.30
C ILE A 108 -10.63 -0.16 4.21
N ARG A 109 -11.24 -0.72 3.18
CA ARG A 109 -11.80 0.08 2.07
C ARG A 109 -12.85 1.07 2.56
N SER A 110 -13.73 0.62 3.44
CA SER A 110 -14.76 1.48 4.03
C SER A 110 -14.16 2.57 4.89
N LYS A 111 -13.16 2.23 5.68
CA LYS A 111 -12.47 3.20 6.52
C LYS A 111 -11.84 4.32 5.69
N LEU A 112 -11.22 3.96 4.59
CA LEU A 112 -10.56 4.92 3.71
C LEU A 112 -11.53 5.59 2.72
N ASN A 113 -12.77 5.14 2.69
CA ASN A 113 -13.81 5.67 1.80
C ASN A 113 -13.42 5.58 0.33
N ILE A 114 -12.87 4.44 -0.06
CA ILE A 114 -12.47 4.14 -1.44
C ILE A 114 -13.46 3.12 -2.00
N GLU A 115 -13.84 3.25 -3.26
CA GLU A 115 -14.92 2.46 -3.85
C GLU A 115 -14.48 1.53 -4.98
N THR A 116 -13.20 1.45 -5.27
CA THR A 116 -12.70 0.54 -6.30
C THR A 116 -12.92 -0.92 -5.89
N PRO A 117 -13.06 -1.84 -6.85
CA PRO A 117 -13.36 -3.23 -6.50
C PRO A 117 -12.19 -3.93 -5.81
N ILE A 118 -12.54 -4.86 -4.92
CA ILE A 118 -11.57 -5.71 -4.25
C ILE A 118 -11.21 -6.84 -5.21
N LYS A 119 -9.91 -7.01 -5.44
CA LYS A 119 -9.38 -8.02 -6.35
C LYS A 119 -8.15 -8.68 -5.74
N ILE A 120 -7.74 -9.80 -6.34
CA ILE A 120 -6.44 -10.39 -6.06
C ILE A 120 -5.48 -9.85 -7.12
N TYR A 121 -4.39 -9.27 -6.68
CA TYR A 121 -3.33 -8.78 -7.56
C TYR A 121 -2.08 -9.58 -7.32
N THR A 122 -1.40 -9.93 -8.39
CA THR A 122 -0.11 -10.59 -8.32
C THR A 122 0.88 -9.84 -9.20
N GLY A 123 2.13 -9.86 -8.82
CA GLY A 123 3.14 -9.20 -9.62
C GLY A 123 4.48 -9.15 -8.93
N THR A 124 5.33 -8.28 -9.46
CA THR A 124 6.67 -8.04 -8.93
C THR A 124 6.81 -6.55 -8.65
N GLU A 125 7.21 -6.23 -7.43
CA GLU A 125 7.48 -4.86 -7.03
C GLU A 125 8.97 -4.60 -7.18
N GLN A 126 9.32 -3.53 -7.89
CA GLN A 126 10.71 -3.11 -8.05
C GLN A 126 11.08 -2.14 -6.94
N CYS A 127 12.26 -2.32 -6.40
CA CYS A 127 12.78 -1.44 -5.36
C CYS A 127 13.87 -0.52 -5.90
#